data_ce40f9337f8031ffea96a3bf337e26da
#
_entry.id   ce40f9337f8031ffea96a3bf337e26da
#
_cell.length_a   1.000
_cell.length_b   1.000
_cell.length_c   1.000
_cell.angle_alpha   90.00
_cell.angle_beta   90.00
_cell.angle_gamma   90.00
#
_symmetry.space_group_name_H-M   'P 1'
#
loop_
_entity.id
_entity.type
_entity.pdbx_description
1 polymer ?
#
loop_
_entity_poly.entity_id
_entity_poly.type
_entity_poly.pdbx_seq_one_letter_code
_entity_poly.pdbx_strand_id
1 'polypeptide(L)'
;MEVMSRKALAQHLRVGAITRVWHGIYALNSPGTRDRLAGLDLIAGKPMVACLYTAADLYGFGTDGDARVHVLDPGVRMRPTVGLMVHQRTGAPLQRVPGRLATAPAWTAIEVARTLRRPRALAVLDAAVRSGTCSAAELDTAIRQQKGRRGIVKVRELLPHADGRAESPMESEARLAFIDGGLPLPELQYEIVDRCGQLWRVDFAWPEAMVVAEYESMDWHAGREALKHDRLKVARLQECGWMSVPLVVDDVRRHPLGLVARIRHHLERPSLAG
;
A
#
# COMPACT_ATOMS: atom_id res chain seq x y z
N MET A 1 30.83 27.72 -9.11
CA MET A 1 30.10 26.55 -9.64
C MET A 1 31.03 25.81 -10.58
N GLU A 2 31.56 24.67 -10.15
CA GLU A 2 32.54 23.91 -10.96
C GLU A 2 31.80 23.19 -12.10
N VAL A 3 32.20 23.44 -13.34
CA VAL A 3 31.55 22.85 -14.53
C VAL A 3 32.24 21.53 -14.85
N MET A 4 31.56 20.43 -14.63
CA MET A 4 32.07 19.10 -14.96
C MET A 4 32.16 18.89 -16.48
N SER A 5 33.32 18.41 -16.98
CA SER A 5 33.47 18.07 -18.39
C SER A 5 32.61 16.87 -18.80
N ARG A 6 32.23 16.79 -20.10
CA ARG A 6 31.43 15.62 -20.63
C ARG A 6 32.15 14.30 -20.39
N LYS A 7 33.48 14.25 -20.46
CA LYS A 7 34.28 13.05 -20.22
C LYS A 7 34.20 12.62 -18.75
N ALA A 8 34.32 13.57 -17.81
CA ALA A 8 34.18 13.31 -16.38
C ALA A 8 32.75 12.83 -16.03
N LEU A 9 31.72 13.47 -16.60
CA LEU A 9 30.33 13.07 -16.43
C LEU A 9 30.08 11.61 -16.88
N ALA A 10 30.62 11.26 -18.07
CA ALA A 10 30.49 9.89 -18.60
C ALA A 10 31.21 8.86 -17.72
N GLN A 11 32.35 9.23 -17.14
CA GLN A 11 33.08 8.37 -16.22
C GLN A 11 32.32 8.16 -14.90
N HIS A 12 31.79 9.22 -14.29
CA HIS A 12 30.99 9.13 -13.05
C HIS A 12 29.72 8.29 -13.23
N LEU A 13 29.07 8.40 -14.38
CA LEU A 13 27.93 7.53 -14.72
C LEU A 13 28.36 6.07 -14.85
N ARG A 14 29.49 5.78 -15.47
CA ARG A 14 30.00 4.42 -15.69
C ARG A 14 30.35 3.72 -14.38
N VAL A 15 30.95 4.44 -13.43
CA VAL A 15 31.33 3.89 -12.12
C VAL A 15 30.20 3.96 -11.09
N GLY A 16 29.02 4.44 -11.47
CA GLY A 16 27.87 4.53 -10.58
C GLY A 16 27.95 5.62 -9.51
N ALA A 17 28.94 6.54 -9.60
CA ALA A 17 29.08 7.65 -8.65
C ALA A 17 27.95 8.68 -8.76
N ILE A 18 27.29 8.73 -9.92
CA ILE A 18 26.07 9.52 -10.14
C ILE A 18 25.07 8.70 -10.96
N THR A 19 23.80 8.99 -10.77
CA THR A 19 22.69 8.38 -11.50
C THR A 19 21.94 9.44 -12.30
N ARG A 20 21.59 9.14 -13.55
CA ARG A 20 20.78 10.05 -14.35
C ARG A 20 19.32 9.97 -13.90
N VAL A 21 18.78 11.10 -13.44
CA VAL A 21 17.37 11.24 -13.01
C VAL A 21 16.47 11.55 -14.20
N TRP A 22 16.82 12.62 -14.94
CA TRP A 22 16.17 13.07 -16.18
C TRP A 22 17.23 13.51 -17.21
N HIS A 23 16.79 13.91 -18.39
CA HIS A 23 17.73 14.49 -19.37
C HIS A 23 18.37 15.76 -18.79
N GLY A 24 19.69 15.74 -18.64
CA GLY A 24 20.48 16.85 -18.06
C GLY A 24 20.44 16.96 -16.54
N ILE A 25 19.71 16.10 -15.84
CA ILE A 25 19.62 16.08 -14.36
C ILE A 25 20.21 14.78 -13.82
N TYR A 26 21.05 14.91 -12.80
CA TYR A 26 21.78 13.79 -12.18
C TYR A 26 21.70 13.89 -10.67
N ALA A 27 21.77 12.76 -9.98
CA ALA A 27 21.81 12.63 -8.52
C ALA A 27 23.06 11.85 -8.10
N LEU A 28 23.57 12.13 -6.92
CA LEU A 28 24.72 11.41 -6.33
C LEU A 28 24.38 10.00 -5.89
N ASN A 29 23.10 9.77 -5.53
CA ASN A 29 22.59 8.48 -5.06
C ASN A 29 21.47 7.98 -5.98
N SER A 30 20.95 6.78 -5.71
CA SER A 30 19.75 6.31 -6.37
C SER A 30 18.57 7.27 -6.09
N PRO A 31 17.95 7.90 -7.13
CA PRO A 31 16.96 8.94 -6.94
C PRO A 31 15.64 8.39 -6.45
N GLY A 32 15.18 8.86 -5.29
CA GLY A 32 13.84 8.61 -4.78
C GLY A 32 12.77 9.49 -5.47
N THR A 33 11.51 9.31 -5.09
CA THR A 33 10.37 10.09 -5.63
C THR A 33 10.59 11.60 -5.47
N ARG A 34 11.13 12.06 -4.34
CA ARG A 34 11.40 13.48 -4.07
C ARG A 34 12.49 14.05 -4.98
N ASP A 35 13.57 13.30 -5.21
CA ASP A 35 14.67 13.72 -6.08
C ASP A 35 14.21 13.82 -7.53
N ARG A 36 13.40 12.86 -7.97
CA ARG A 36 12.82 12.86 -9.32
C ARG A 36 11.89 14.06 -9.54
N LEU A 37 11.07 14.41 -8.54
CA LEU A 37 10.22 15.59 -8.58
C LEU A 37 11.05 16.89 -8.57
N ALA A 38 12.08 16.99 -7.73
CA ALA A 38 12.99 18.16 -7.70
C ALA A 38 13.68 18.37 -9.06
N GLY A 39 14.08 17.28 -9.71
CA GLY A 39 14.62 17.34 -11.06
C GLY A 39 13.63 17.86 -12.10
N LEU A 40 12.32 17.52 -11.96
CA LEU A 40 11.28 18.08 -12.83
C LEU A 40 11.01 19.56 -12.54
N ASP A 41 11.07 19.98 -11.27
CA ASP A 41 10.95 21.39 -10.89
C ASP A 41 12.01 22.25 -11.60
N LEU A 42 13.25 21.76 -11.66
CA LEU A 42 14.34 22.42 -12.39
C LEU A 42 14.06 22.50 -13.90
N ILE A 43 13.53 21.43 -14.50
CA ILE A 43 13.20 21.40 -15.94
C ILE A 43 12.04 22.34 -16.26
N ALA A 44 11.02 22.38 -15.40
CA ALA A 44 9.82 23.18 -15.61
C ALA A 44 10.00 24.66 -15.21
N GLY A 45 11.06 24.99 -14.45
CA GLY A 45 11.28 26.32 -13.87
C GLY A 45 10.31 26.68 -12.76
N LYS A 46 9.53 25.71 -12.26
CA LYS A 46 8.55 25.89 -11.18
C LYS A 46 8.21 24.54 -10.50
N PRO A 47 7.72 24.57 -9.24
CA PRO A 47 7.31 23.37 -8.54
C PRO A 47 6.20 22.61 -9.29
N MET A 48 6.42 21.31 -9.50
CA MET A 48 5.46 20.40 -10.10
C MET A 48 4.49 19.91 -9.03
N VAL A 49 3.21 19.81 -9.38
CA VAL A 49 2.17 19.27 -8.49
C VAL A 49 2.11 17.74 -8.66
N ALA A 50 2.41 17.00 -7.60
CA ALA A 50 2.31 15.55 -7.60
C ALA A 50 0.83 15.10 -7.63
N CYS A 51 0.55 14.00 -8.33
CA CYS A 51 -0.78 13.38 -8.36
C CYS A 51 -0.68 11.86 -8.44
N LEU A 52 -1.82 11.16 -8.31
CA LEU A 52 -1.90 9.71 -8.42
C LEU A 52 -0.85 8.99 -7.55
N TYR A 53 -0.13 8.02 -8.13
CA TYR A 53 0.85 7.20 -7.40
C TYR A 53 1.96 8.01 -6.75
N THR A 54 2.43 9.08 -7.40
CA THR A 54 3.45 9.95 -6.83
C THR A 54 2.94 10.73 -5.61
N ALA A 55 1.69 11.20 -5.63
CA ALA A 55 1.10 11.84 -4.47
C ALA A 55 0.83 10.82 -3.35
N ALA A 56 0.36 9.62 -3.68
CA ALA A 56 0.16 8.52 -2.74
C ALA A 56 1.45 8.17 -1.98
N ASP A 57 2.57 8.10 -2.70
CA ASP A 57 3.92 7.91 -2.15
C ASP A 57 4.28 9.01 -1.13
N LEU A 58 4.03 10.28 -1.49
CA LEU A 58 4.33 11.42 -0.61
C LEU A 58 3.50 11.41 0.67
N TYR A 59 2.30 10.82 0.64
CA TYR A 59 1.41 10.66 1.80
C TYR A 59 1.67 9.37 2.59
N GLY A 60 2.56 8.49 2.13
CA GLY A 60 2.87 7.23 2.80
C GLY A 60 1.87 6.09 2.57
N PHE A 61 0.97 6.23 1.61
CA PHE A 61 0.08 5.15 1.16
C PHE A 61 0.34 4.74 -0.29
N GLY A 62 1.61 4.85 -0.72
CA GLY A 62 2.07 4.38 -2.02
C GLY A 62 1.78 2.89 -2.23
N THR A 63 1.67 2.51 -3.48
CA THR A 63 1.45 1.13 -3.89
C THR A 63 2.49 0.75 -4.93
N ASP A 64 2.77 -0.53 -5.08
CA ASP A 64 3.67 -1.09 -6.10
C ASP A 64 3.13 -0.93 -7.55
N GLY A 65 2.20 0.01 -7.78
CA GLY A 65 1.42 0.05 -9.00
C GLY A 65 2.13 0.65 -10.20
N ASP A 66 2.81 1.78 -10.05
CA ASP A 66 3.41 2.51 -11.17
C ASP A 66 4.66 3.27 -10.72
N ALA A 67 5.82 2.83 -11.21
CA ALA A 67 7.11 3.44 -10.89
C ALA A 67 7.36 4.80 -11.58
N ARG A 68 6.44 5.23 -12.46
CA ARG A 68 6.54 6.53 -13.14
C ARG A 68 6.22 7.66 -12.19
N VAL A 69 6.78 8.84 -12.46
CA VAL A 69 6.40 10.07 -11.75
C VAL A 69 5.14 10.64 -12.40
N HIS A 70 4.10 10.81 -11.60
CA HIS A 70 2.81 11.35 -12.00
C HIS A 70 2.68 12.79 -11.49
N VAL A 71 2.48 13.74 -12.40
CA VAL A 71 2.31 15.15 -12.10
C VAL A 71 1.12 15.74 -12.84
N LEU A 72 0.52 16.80 -12.28
CA LEU A 72 -0.42 17.60 -13.03
C LEU A 72 0.29 18.44 -14.08
N ASP A 73 -0.40 18.71 -15.19
CA ASP A 73 0.10 19.57 -16.26
C ASP A 73 0.53 20.93 -15.68
N PRO A 74 1.81 21.30 -15.80
CA PRO A 74 2.29 22.58 -15.29
C PRO A 74 1.90 23.77 -16.18
N GLY A 75 1.23 23.57 -17.32
CA GLY A 75 0.93 24.62 -18.29
C GLY A 75 2.17 25.11 -19.07
N VAL A 76 3.29 24.38 -19.00
CA VAL A 76 4.47 24.59 -19.83
C VAL A 76 4.75 23.31 -20.61
N ARG A 77 5.23 23.46 -21.85
CA ARG A 77 5.48 22.29 -22.69
C ARG A 77 6.58 21.41 -22.12
N MET A 78 6.21 20.23 -21.66
CA MET A 78 7.14 19.19 -21.24
C MET A 78 7.48 18.27 -22.43
N ARG A 79 8.77 17.91 -22.58
CA ARG A 79 9.14 16.87 -23.53
C ARG A 79 8.68 15.51 -23.03
N PRO A 80 8.15 14.63 -23.91
CA PRO A 80 7.90 13.24 -23.56
C PRO A 80 9.17 12.62 -22.97
N THR A 81 9.05 12.04 -21.79
CA THR A 81 10.19 11.49 -21.05
C THR A 81 9.78 10.14 -20.45
N VAL A 82 10.62 9.12 -20.65
CA VAL A 82 10.40 7.81 -20.04
C VAL A 82 10.36 7.96 -18.52
N GLY A 83 9.37 7.34 -17.90
CA GLY A 83 9.19 7.43 -16.44
C GLY A 83 8.46 8.68 -15.95
N LEU A 84 7.90 9.51 -16.84
CA LEU A 84 7.05 10.66 -16.51
C LEU A 84 5.66 10.52 -17.12
N MET A 85 4.63 10.79 -16.31
CA MET A 85 3.24 10.91 -16.73
C MET A 85 2.69 12.27 -16.33
N VAL A 86 2.28 13.06 -17.33
CA VAL A 86 1.63 14.36 -17.13
C VAL A 86 0.12 14.19 -17.29
N HIS A 87 -0.63 14.61 -16.29
CA HIS A 87 -2.08 14.45 -16.23
C HIS A 87 -2.79 15.79 -16.25
N GLN A 88 -3.77 15.93 -17.14
CA GLN A 88 -4.70 17.05 -17.10
C GLN A 88 -5.81 16.77 -16.07
N ARG A 89 -5.75 17.42 -14.93
CA ARG A 89 -6.73 17.29 -13.83
C ARG A 89 -7.27 18.65 -13.42
N THR A 90 -8.30 19.09 -14.11
CA THR A 90 -9.04 20.26 -13.68
C THR A 90 -9.91 19.93 -12.47
N GLY A 91 -9.93 20.81 -11.48
CA GLY A 91 -10.78 20.70 -10.29
C GLY A 91 -10.30 19.73 -9.21
N ALA A 92 -9.11 19.14 -9.33
CA ALA A 92 -8.53 18.35 -8.24
C ALA A 92 -8.17 19.28 -7.06
N PRO A 93 -8.65 19.02 -5.81
CA PRO A 93 -8.23 19.79 -4.65
C PRO A 93 -6.74 19.52 -4.40
N LEU A 94 -6.02 20.58 -4.01
CA LEU A 94 -4.59 20.52 -3.76
C LEU A 94 -4.30 20.72 -2.27
N GLN A 95 -3.27 20.04 -1.78
CA GLN A 95 -2.77 20.17 -0.42
C GLN A 95 -1.25 20.27 -0.41
N ARG A 96 -0.71 21.00 0.58
CA ARG A 96 0.74 21.05 0.81
C ARG A 96 1.20 19.79 1.55
N VAL A 97 2.19 19.13 0.99
CA VAL A 97 3.04 18.16 1.67
C VAL A 97 4.42 18.79 1.91
N PRO A 98 5.28 18.25 2.78
CA PRO A 98 6.58 18.87 3.00
C PRO A 98 7.34 19.15 1.70
N GLY A 99 7.53 20.44 1.40
CA GLY A 99 8.29 20.93 0.26
C GLY A 99 7.54 21.10 -1.07
N ARG A 100 6.24 20.69 -1.20
CA ARG A 100 5.52 20.81 -2.49
C ARG A 100 3.99 20.75 -2.38
N LEU A 101 3.32 20.98 -3.52
CA LEU A 101 1.90 20.70 -3.68
C LEU A 101 1.68 19.29 -4.24
N ALA A 102 0.60 18.65 -3.78
CA ALA A 102 0.08 17.41 -4.34
C ALA A 102 -1.47 17.49 -4.40
N THR A 103 -2.10 16.59 -5.16
CA THR A 103 -3.54 16.39 -5.04
C THR A 103 -3.88 15.95 -3.63
N ALA A 104 -4.98 16.44 -3.04
CA ALA A 104 -5.36 16.16 -1.66
C ALA A 104 -5.45 14.65 -1.37
N PRO A 105 -5.12 14.18 -0.14
CA PRO A 105 -4.92 12.76 0.12
C PRO A 105 -6.14 11.90 -0.19
N ALA A 106 -7.34 12.29 0.25
CA ALA A 106 -8.55 11.53 -0.05
C ALA A 106 -8.86 11.48 -1.56
N TRP A 107 -8.69 12.60 -2.27
CA TRP A 107 -8.81 12.63 -3.73
C TRP A 107 -7.82 11.67 -4.38
N THR A 108 -6.57 11.70 -3.96
CA THR A 108 -5.48 10.84 -4.46
C THR A 108 -5.78 9.37 -4.24
N ALA A 109 -6.20 8.99 -3.02
CA ALA A 109 -6.55 7.62 -2.70
C ALA A 109 -7.65 7.08 -3.61
N ILE A 110 -8.73 7.86 -3.84
CA ILE A 110 -9.81 7.48 -4.75
C ILE A 110 -9.32 7.41 -6.21
N GLU A 111 -8.50 8.35 -6.66
CA GLU A 111 -7.93 8.31 -8.02
C GLU A 111 -7.07 7.07 -8.26
N VAL A 112 -6.25 6.67 -7.30
CA VAL A 112 -5.43 5.46 -7.39
C VAL A 112 -6.32 4.23 -7.32
N ALA A 113 -7.18 4.11 -6.32
CA ALA A 113 -8.03 2.94 -6.10
C ALA A 113 -8.90 2.61 -7.32
N ARG A 114 -9.47 3.63 -8.01
CA ARG A 114 -10.32 3.39 -9.20
C ARG A 114 -9.57 2.79 -10.39
N THR A 115 -8.24 2.92 -10.46
CA THR A 115 -7.40 2.36 -11.54
C THR A 115 -6.93 0.94 -11.27
N LEU A 116 -6.97 0.49 -10.03
CA LEU A 116 -6.47 -0.80 -9.59
C LEU A 116 -7.54 -1.90 -9.65
N ARG A 117 -7.14 -3.15 -9.56
CA ARG A 117 -8.04 -4.29 -9.32
C ARG A 117 -8.68 -4.14 -7.93
N ARG A 118 -9.85 -4.77 -7.73
CA ARG A 118 -10.66 -4.70 -6.51
C ARG A 118 -9.84 -4.96 -5.22
N PRO A 119 -9.02 -6.03 -5.09
CA PRO A 119 -8.24 -6.26 -3.87
C PRO A 119 -7.20 -5.15 -3.60
N ARG A 120 -6.48 -4.74 -4.63
CA ARG A 120 -5.50 -3.65 -4.52
C ARG A 120 -6.13 -2.30 -4.26
N ALA A 121 -7.34 -2.07 -4.77
CA ALA A 121 -8.10 -0.85 -4.49
C ALA A 121 -8.45 -0.74 -3.00
N LEU A 122 -8.87 -1.84 -2.35
CA LEU A 122 -9.11 -1.86 -0.90
C LEU A 122 -7.82 -1.58 -0.13
N ALA A 123 -6.69 -2.21 -0.52
CA ALA A 123 -5.40 -1.99 0.12
C ALA A 123 -4.96 -0.51 0.11
N VAL A 124 -5.25 0.22 -0.97
CA VAL A 124 -5.00 1.67 -1.03
C VAL A 124 -5.90 2.45 -0.09
N LEU A 125 -7.18 2.09 0.02
CA LEU A 125 -8.12 2.75 0.93
C LEU A 125 -7.69 2.52 2.39
N ASP A 126 -7.36 1.29 2.76
CA ASP A 126 -6.86 0.93 4.09
C ASP A 126 -5.58 1.71 4.42
N ALA A 127 -4.61 1.70 3.50
CA ALA A 127 -3.34 2.43 3.69
C ALA A 127 -3.56 3.94 3.81
N ALA A 128 -4.50 4.52 3.07
CA ALA A 128 -4.83 5.95 3.16
C ALA A 128 -5.42 6.28 4.55
N VAL A 129 -6.34 5.47 5.06
CA VAL A 129 -6.88 5.64 6.42
C VAL A 129 -5.79 5.44 7.47
N ARG A 130 -4.99 4.38 7.35
CA ARG A 130 -3.88 4.08 8.27
C ARG A 130 -2.84 5.20 8.32
N SER A 131 -2.55 5.86 7.20
CA SER A 131 -1.59 6.96 7.15
C SER A 131 -2.01 8.18 7.99
N GLY A 132 -3.27 8.24 8.43
CA GLY A 132 -3.84 9.38 9.15
C GLY A 132 -3.98 10.66 8.31
N THR A 133 -3.68 10.60 7.00
CA THR A 133 -3.74 11.78 6.11
C THR A 133 -5.15 12.07 5.62
N CYS A 134 -6.07 11.11 5.71
CA CYS A 134 -7.48 11.31 5.44
C CYS A 134 -8.36 10.32 6.22
N SER A 135 -9.59 10.73 6.48
CA SER A 135 -10.63 9.95 7.14
C SER A 135 -11.55 9.24 6.12
N ALA A 136 -12.33 8.25 6.58
CA ALA A 136 -13.35 7.60 5.77
C ALA A 136 -14.40 8.61 5.22
N ALA A 137 -14.76 9.64 6.00
CA ALA A 137 -15.69 10.68 5.57
C ALA A 137 -15.13 11.55 4.42
N GLU A 138 -13.82 11.85 4.45
CA GLU A 138 -13.14 12.55 3.37
C GLU A 138 -13.03 11.69 2.11
N LEU A 139 -12.79 10.38 2.26
CA LEU A 139 -12.81 9.41 1.14
C LEU A 139 -14.21 9.37 0.48
N ASP A 140 -15.29 9.31 1.27
CA ASP A 140 -16.66 9.35 0.74
C ASP A 140 -16.96 10.68 -0.01
N THR A 141 -16.49 11.79 0.54
CA THR A 141 -16.58 13.09 -0.13
C THR A 141 -15.81 13.10 -1.46
N ALA A 142 -14.60 12.53 -1.51
CA ALA A 142 -13.81 12.43 -2.72
C ALA A 142 -14.46 11.51 -3.77
N ILE A 143 -15.17 10.45 -3.34
CA ILE A 143 -15.99 9.60 -4.24
C ILE A 143 -17.10 10.41 -4.88
N ARG A 144 -17.82 11.25 -4.11
CA ARG A 144 -18.88 12.12 -4.65
C ARG A 144 -18.33 13.13 -5.65
N GLN A 145 -17.19 13.75 -5.35
CA GLN A 145 -16.51 14.71 -6.24
C GLN A 145 -16.03 14.05 -7.54
N GLN A 146 -15.71 12.77 -7.53
CA GLN A 146 -15.24 12.01 -8.70
C GLN A 146 -16.37 11.21 -9.38
N LYS A 147 -17.65 11.53 -9.10
CA LYS A 147 -18.82 10.90 -9.73
C LYS A 147 -18.68 10.92 -11.26
N GLY A 148 -19.05 9.82 -11.90
CA GLY A 148 -19.00 9.66 -13.37
C GLY A 148 -17.62 9.21 -13.90
N ARG A 149 -16.56 9.20 -13.09
CA ARG A 149 -15.25 8.71 -13.53
C ARG A 149 -15.22 7.18 -13.59
N ARG A 150 -14.52 6.64 -14.58
CA ARG A 150 -14.35 5.19 -14.75
C ARG A 150 -13.77 4.57 -13.46
N GLY A 151 -14.36 3.47 -13.00
CA GLY A 151 -13.94 2.71 -11.83
C GLY A 151 -14.46 3.23 -10.49
N ILE A 152 -15.21 4.36 -10.45
CA ILE A 152 -15.69 4.95 -9.19
C ILE A 152 -16.75 4.08 -8.49
N VAL A 153 -17.56 3.34 -9.25
CA VAL A 153 -18.60 2.44 -8.69
C VAL A 153 -17.94 1.38 -7.81
N LYS A 154 -16.91 0.71 -8.33
CA LYS A 154 -16.14 -0.28 -7.60
C LYS A 154 -15.56 0.27 -6.28
N VAL A 155 -15.02 1.50 -6.31
CA VAL A 155 -14.44 2.12 -5.11
C VAL A 155 -15.51 2.45 -4.08
N ARG A 156 -16.70 2.88 -4.52
CA ARG A 156 -17.84 3.12 -3.65
C ARG A 156 -18.29 1.85 -2.93
N GLU A 157 -18.31 0.72 -3.62
CA GLU A 157 -18.62 -0.58 -3.03
C GLU A 157 -17.59 -1.05 -2.02
N LEU A 158 -16.32 -0.67 -2.21
CA LEU A 158 -15.22 -1.05 -1.32
C LEU A 158 -15.11 -0.15 -0.08
N LEU A 159 -15.54 1.12 -0.15
CA LEU A 159 -15.34 2.07 0.94
C LEU A 159 -15.90 1.60 2.30
N PRO A 160 -17.09 0.95 2.40
CA PRO A 160 -17.58 0.43 3.67
C PRO A 160 -16.66 -0.62 4.33
N HIS A 161 -15.77 -1.21 3.55
CA HIS A 161 -14.80 -2.21 4.01
C HIS A 161 -13.42 -1.60 4.31
N ALA A 162 -13.22 -0.29 4.11
CA ALA A 162 -11.93 0.34 4.41
C ALA A 162 -11.66 0.35 5.92
N ASP A 163 -10.49 -0.16 6.29
CA ASP A 163 -10.07 -0.28 7.69
C ASP A 163 -8.55 -0.05 7.83
N GLY A 164 -8.18 1.01 8.53
CA GLY A 164 -6.79 1.39 8.73
C GLY A 164 -5.99 0.45 9.64
N ARG A 165 -6.62 -0.55 10.27
CA ARG A 165 -5.93 -1.55 11.09
C ARG A 165 -5.16 -2.57 10.24
N ALA A 166 -5.54 -2.82 8.98
CA ALA A 166 -4.73 -3.65 8.09
C ALA A 166 -3.36 -3.00 7.85
N GLU A 167 -2.28 -3.68 8.22
CA GLU A 167 -0.91 -3.11 8.21
C GLU A 167 -0.18 -3.32 6.87
N SER A 168 -0.63 -4.28 6.07
CA SER A 168 -0.05 -4.59 4.77
C SER A 168 -1.08 -4.66 3.64
N PRO A 169 -0.65 -4.48 2.39
CA PRO A 169 -1.53 -4.73 1.24
C PRO A 169 -2.08 -6.16 1.18
N MET A 170 -1.29 -7.13 1.65
CA MET A 170 -1.70 -8.54 1.61
C MET A 170 -2.78 -8.85 2.64
N GLU A 171 -2.73 -8.25 3.81
CA GLU A 171 -3.81 -8.33 4.80
C GLU A 171 -5.13 -7.75 4.23
N SER A 172 -5.07 -6.58 3.57
CA SER A 172 -6.24 -6.00 2.92
C SER A 172 -6.81 -6.90 1.81
N GLU A 173 -5.93 -7.50 0.98
CA GLU A 173 -6.33 -8.43 -0.08
C GLU A 173 -6.95 -9.71 0.50
N ALA A 174 -6.37 -10.30 1.56
CA ALA A 174 -6.89 -11.47 2.26
C ALA A 174 -8.26 -11.18 2.90
N ARG A 175 -8.37 -10.06 3.61
CA ARG A 175 -9.62 -9.61 4.22
C ARG A 175 -10.74 -9.45 3.18
N LEU A 176 -10.42 -8.91 2.01
CA LEU A 176 -11.41 -8.82 0.93
C LEU A 176 -11.84 -10.21 0.44
N ALA A 177 -10.92 -11.18 0.35
CA ALA A 177 -11.28 -12.55 -0.01
C ALA A 177 -12.23 -13.17 1.03
N PHE A 178 -12.04 -12.90 2.32
CA PHE A 178 -12.96 -13.35 3.38
C PHE A 178 -14.34 -12.71 3.23
N ILE A 179 -14.41 -11.40 2.98
CA ILE A 179 -15.66 -10.66 2.76
C ILE A 179 -16.40 -11.21 1.53
N ASP A 180 -15.70 -11.29 0.38
CA ASP A 180 -16.29 -11.77 -0.88
C ASP A 180 -16.68 -13.25 -0.78
N GLY A 181 -16.02 -14.02 0.08
CA GLY A 181 -16.34 -15.41 0.40
C GLY A 181 -17.47 -15.60 1.42
N GLY A 182 -18.02 -14.52 1.98
CA GLY A 182 -19.11 -14.58 2.96
C GLY A 182 -18.68 -15.20 4.30
N LEU A 183 -17.42 -15.07 4.70
CA LEU A 183 -16.97 -15.43 6.05
C LEU A 183 -17.41 -14.37 7.07
N PRO A 184 -17.58 -14.73 8.35
CA PRO A 184 -17.68 -13.75 9.43
C PRO A 184 -16.49 -12.80 9.36
N LEU A 185 -16.70 -11.50 9.64
CA LEU A 185 -15.61 -10.53 9.65
C LEU A 185 -14.62 -10.86 10.78
N PRO A 186 -13.32 -10.99 10.50
CA PRO A 186 -12.34 -11.17 11.55
C PRO A 186 -12.12 -9.89 12.34
N GLU A 187 -11.70 -9.99 13.58
CA GLU A 187 -11.03 -8.93 14.29
C GLU A 187 -9.61 -8.78 13.75
N LEU A 188 -9.22 -7.52 13.49
CA LEU A 188 -7.91 -7.19 12.92
C LEU A 188 -6.93 -6.82 14.02
N GLN A 189 -5.67 -7.24 13.86
CA GLN A 189 -4.58 -6.93 14.78
C GLN A 189 -4.94 -7.30 16.22
N TYR A 190 -5.50 -8.52 16.37
CA TYR A 190 -6.04 -9.00 17.64
C TYR A 190 -4.92 -9.39 18.60
N GLU A 191 -5.07 -9.00 19.86
CA GLU A 191 -4.08 -9.24 20.92
C GLU A 191 -4.49 -10.44 21.78
N ILE A 192 -3.58 -11.38 21.97
CA ILE A 192 -3.75 -12.60 22.75
C ILE A 192 -2.65 -12.65 23.81
N VAL A 193 -3.02 -12.81 25.07
CA VAL A 193 -2.07 -13.07 26.14
C VAL A 193 -1.94 -14.56 26.36
N ASP A 194 -0.72 -15.11 26.25
CA ASP A 194 -0.47 -16.52 26.47
C ASP A 194 -0.44 -16.91 27.96
N ARG A 195 -0.31 -18.20 28.23
CA ARG A 195 -0.27 -18.74 29.62
C ARG A 195 0.92 -18.26 30.44
N CYS A 196 1.94 -17.69 29.78
CA CYS A 196 3.12 -17.12 30.43
C CYS A 196 3.00 -15.59 30.63
N GLY A 197 1.88 -14.98 30.24
CA GLY A 197 1.67 -13.54 30.29
C GLY A 197 2.30 -12.76 29.13
N GLN A 198 2.80 -13.44 28.09
CA GLN A 198 3.34 -12.82 26.89
C GLN A 198 2.20 -12.39 25.97
N LEU A 199 2.25 -11.13 25.50
CA LEU A 199 1.31 -10.59 24.52
C LEU A 199 1.75 -10.97 23.10
N TRP A 200 0.82 -11.52 22.33
CA TRP A 200 0.96 -11.84 20.92
C TRP A 200 -0.09 -11.08 20.13
N ARG A 201 0.27 -10.53 18.99
CA ARG A 201 -0.65 -9.86 18.07
C ARG A 201 -0.73 -10.65 16.77
N VAL A 202 -1.94 -10.88 16.28
CA VAL A 202 -2.25 -11.64 15.07
C VAL A 202 -3.02 -10.79 14.06
N ASP A 203 -2.83 -11.01 12.75
CA ASP A 203 -3.43 -10.18 11.71
C ASP A 203 -4.95 -10.29 11.70
N PHE A 204 -5.46 -11.51 11.87
CA PHE A 204 -6.90 -11.84 11.85
C PHE A 204 -7.23 -12.81 12.97
N ALA A 205 -8.33 -12.56 13.67
CA ALA A 205 -8.86 -13.49 14.66
C ALA A 205 -10.38 -13.64 14.51
N TRP A 206 -10.85 -14.84 14.81
CA TRP A 206 -12.25 -15.18 15.07
C TRP A 206 -12.32 -15.75 16.49
N PRO A 207 -12.47 -14.90 17.52
CA PRO A 207 -12.33 -15.32 18.92
C PRO A 207 -13.35 -16.38 19.32
N GLU A 208 -14.59 -16.28 18.85
CA GLU A 208 -15.65 -17.25 19.16
C GLU A 208 -15.33 -18.66 18.67
N ALA A 209 -14.60 -18.77 17.56
CA ALA A 209 -14.16 -20.04 16.99
C ALA A 209 -12.74 -20.44 17.44
N MET A 210 -12.04 -19.59 18.19
CA MET A 210 -10.63 -19.77 18.56
C MET A 210 -9.71 -20.00 17.34
N VAL A 211 -9.96 -19.26 16.25
CA VAL A 211 -9.18 -19.33 15.00
C VAL A 211 -8.46 -18.02 14.77
N VAL A 212 -7.20 -18.10 14.40
CA VAL A 212 -6.40 -16.98 13.94
C VAL A 212 -5.82 -17.26 12.56
N ALA A 213 -5.59 -16.20 11.78
CA ALA A 213 -4.88 -16.31 10.52
C ALA A 213 -3.83 -15.19 10.40
N GLU A 214 -2.67 -15.51 9.85
CA GLU A 214 -1.55 -14.58 9.72
C GLU A 214 -0.94 -14.68 8.34
N TYR A 215 -0.61 -13.52 7.77
CA TYR A 215 0.07 -13.47 6.49
C TYR A 215 1.58 -13.70 6.67
N GLU A 216 2.07 -14.79 6.12
CA GLU A 216 3.50 -15.10 6.11
C GLU A 216 4.16 -14.52 4.85
N SER A 217 5.00 -13.52 5.04
CA SER A 217 5.89 -13.03 3.98
C SER A 217 6.97 -14.08 3.72
N MET A 218 7.12 -14.48 2.45
CA MET A 218 8.19 -15.38 2.04
C MET A 218 9.54 -14.66 1.87
N ASP A 219 9.88 -13.72 2.75
CA ASP A 219 11.17 -13.07 2.72
C ASP A 219 12.27 -14.03 3.17
N TRP A 220 13.00 -14.57 2.20
CA TRP A 220 14.14 -15.49 2.38
C TRP A 220 15.27 -14.93 3.26
N HIS A 221 15.16 -13.68 3.69
CA HIS A 221 16.11 -12.99 4.57
C HIS A 221 15.67 -12.93 6.04
N ALA A 222 14.54 -13.56 6.40
CA ALA A 222 14.17 -13.72 7.81
C ALA A 222 15.26 -14.55 8.52
N GLY A 223 16.00 -13.90 9.41
CA GLY A 223 17.09 -14.55 10.14
C GLY A 223 16.58 -15.70 11.02
N ARG A 224 17.48 -16.60 11.45
CA ARG A 224 17.17 -17.75 12.33
C ARG A 224 16.35 -17.36 13.58
N GLU A 225 16.58 -16.18 14.12
CA GLU A 225 15.86 -15.68 15.30
C GLU A 225 14.39 -15.31 14.99
N ALA A 226 14.10 -14.69 13.83
CA ALA A 226 12.74 -14.44 13.40
C ALA A 226 11.95 -15.75 13.25
N LEU A 227 12.53 -16.75 12.58
CA LEU A 227 11.90 -18.07 12.43
C LEU A 227 11.63 -18.76 13.78
N LYS A 228 12.54 -18.62 14.76
CA LYS A 228 12.32 -19.17 16.11
C LYS A 228 11.16 -18.46 16.81
N HIS A 229 11.10 -17.12 16.67
CA HIS A 229 10.05 -16.31 17.25
C HIS A 229 8.68 -16.70 16.69
N ASP A 230 8.56 -16.83 15.36
CA ASP A 230 7.31 -17.21 14.70
C ASP A 230 6.84 -18.60 15.13
N ARG A 231 7.74 -19.58 15.21
CA ARG A 231 7.43 -20.93 15.70
C ARG A 231 6.99 -20.92 17.17
N LEU A 232 7.66 -20.12 18.00
CA LEU A 232 7.27 -19.96 19.40
C LEU A 232 5.87 -19.36 19.51
N LYS A 233 5.57 -18.31 18.74
CA LYS A 233 4.25 -17.69 18.68
C LYS A 233 3.17 -18.73 18.38
N VAL A 234 3.34 -19.50 17.30
CA VAL A 234 2.38 -20.56 16.92
C VAL A 234 2.19 -21.55 18.06
N ALA A 235 3.28 -22.05 18.69
CA ALA A 235 3.19 -22.99 19.80
C ALA A 235 2.40 -22.39 20.99
N ARG A 236 2.68 -21.14 21.35
CA ARG A 236 1.98 -20.43 22.46
C ARG A 236 0.50 -20.22 22.17
N LEU A 237 0.14 -19.86 20.94
CA LEU A 237 -1.24 -19.75 20.52
C LEU A 237 -1.97 -21.09 20.61
N GLN A 238 -1.33 -22.19 20.16
CA GLN A 238 -1.89 -23.56 20.28
C GLN A 238 -2.06 -24.00 21.72
N GLU A 239 -1.10 -23.71 22.60
CA GLU A 239 -1.22 -23.98 24.05
C GLU A 239 -2.41 -23.26 24.68
N CYS A 240 -2.83 -22.11 24.10
CA CYS A 240 -4.01 -21.35 24.50
C CYS A 240 -5.30 -21.83 23.81
N GLY A 241 -5.22 -22.86 22.96
CA GLY A 241 -6.38 -23.41 22.27
C GLY A 241 -6.68 -22.76 20.91
N TRP A 242 -5.85 -21.84 20.44
CA TRP A 242 -6.04 -21.19 19.17
C TRP A 242 -5.57 -22.07 17.99
N MET A 243 -6.40 -22.16 16.96
CA MET A 243 -6.01 -22.74 15.68
C MET A 243 -5.37 -21.66 14.81
N SER A 244 -4.08 -21.79 14.53
CA SER A 244 -3.36 -20.85 13.64
C SER A 244 -3.39 -21.35 12.20
N VAL A 245 -3.79 -20.48 11.26
CA VAL A 245 -3.87 -20.73 9.83
C VAL A 245 -2.93 -19.79 9.09
N PRO A 246 -1.79 -20.27 8.58
CA PRO A 246 -0.89 -19.42 7.80
C PRO A 246 -1.49 -19.08 6.43
N LEU A 247 -1.28 -17.85 5.98
CA LEU A 247 -1.69 -17.33 4.68
C LEU A 247 -0.44 -16.94 3.88
N VAL A 248 -0.36 -17.41 2.65
CA VAL A 248 0.71 -17.01 1.73
C VAL A 248 0.15 -16.26 0.52
N VAL A 249 1.02 -15.57 -0.22
CA VAL A 249 0.63 -14.77 -1.38
C VAL A 249 -0.19 -15.55 -2.41
N ASP A 250 0.14 -16.83 -2.62
CA ASP A 250 -0.56 -17.69 -3.58
C ASP A 250 -1.99 -18.04 -3.11
N ASP A 251 -2.19 -18.25 -1.82
CA ASP A 251 -3.53 -18.43 -1.25
C ASP A 251 -4.44 -17.23 -1.57
N VAL A 252 -3.92 -16.03 -1.32
CA VAL A 252 -4.71 -14.79 -1.46
C VAL A 252 -4.95 -14.43 -2.93
N ARG A 253 -3.93 -14.55 -3.78
CA ARG A 253 -4.00 -14.04 -5.17
C ARG A 253 -4.35 -15.08 -6.21
N ARG A 254 -3.98 -16.34 -6.02
CA ARG A 254 -4.21 -17.42 -6.99
C ARG A 254 -5.33 -18.35 -6.59
N HIS A 255 -5.50 -18.58 -5.28
CA HIS A 255 -6.44 -19.56 -4.76
C HIS A 255 -7.39 -19.02 -3.68
N PRO A 256 -8.02 -17.81 -3.86
CA PRO A 256 -8.84 -17.18 -2.83
C PRO A 256 -10.03 -18.05 -2.39
N LEU A 257 -10.64 -18.82 -3.29
CA LEU A 257 -11.75 -19.73 -2.93
C LEU A 257 -11.25 -20.89 -2.05
N GLY A 258 -10.06 -21.42 -2.31
CA GLY A 258 -9.42 -22.43 -1.47
C GLY A 258 -9.10 -21.90 -0.08
N LEU A 259 -8.58 -20.67 0.00
CA LEU A 259 -8.35 -19.96 1.25
C LEU A 259 -9.65 -19.82 2.06
N VAL A 260 -10.72 -19.32 1.43
CA VAL A 260 -12.04 -19.16 2.07
C VAL A 260 -12.57 -20.50 2.58
N ALA A 261 -12.47 -21.56 1.78
CA ALA A 261 -12.91 -22.90 2.18
C ALA A 261 -12.12 -23.44 3.39
N ARG A 262 -10.79 -23.20 3.41
CA ARG A 262 -9.92 -23.58 4.51
C ARG A 262 -10.30 -22.87 5.82
N ILE A 263 -10.46 -21.55 5.79
CA ILE A 263 -10.89 -20.79 6.96
C ILE A 263 -12.27 -21.24 7.42
N ARG A 264 -13.25 -21.35 6.52
CA ARG A 264 -14.61 -21.81 6.84
C ARG A 264 -14.60 -23.16 7.54
N HIS A 265 -13.82 -24.12 7.04
CA HIS A 265 -13.66 -25.43 7.67
C HIS A 265 -13.23 -25.35 9.14
N HIS A 266 -12.33 -24.41 9.47
CA HIS A 266 -11.88 -24.22 10.85
C HIS A 266 -12.91 -23.50 11.71
N LEU A 267 -13.65 -22.55 11.14
CA LEU A 267 -14.70 -21.81 11.85
C LEU A 267 -15.93 -22.69 12.20
N GLU A 268 -16.22 -23.68 11.34
CA GLU A 268 -17.36 -24.59 11.51
C GLU A 268 -17.05 -25.83 12.40
N ARG A 269 -15.81 -25.99 12.83
CA ARG A 269 -15.45 -27.09 13.75
C ARG A 269 -16.16 -26.88 15.08
N PRO A 270 -16.80 -27.93 15.64
CA PRO A 270 -17.29 -27.88 17.01
C PRO A 270 -16.13 -27.53 17.93
N SER A 271 -16.30 -26.52 18.77
CA SER A 271 -15.33 -26.21 19.82
C SER A 271 -15.13 -27.45 20.69
N LEU A 272 -13.90 -27.97 20.74
CA LEU A 272 -13.51 -29.06 21.65
C LEU A 272 -13.38 -28.51 23.08
N ALA A 273 -14.23 -27.58 23.48
CA ALA A 273 -14.34 -27.14 24.84
C ALA A 273 -15.17 -28.16 25.61
N GLY A 274 -14.48 -29.13 26.22
CA GLY A 274 -14.93 -30.06 27.20
C GLY A 274 -14.11 -29.92 28.46
#